data_1f5e2878f0495530d00757e8bcba690f
#
_entry.id   1f5e2878f0495530d00757e8bcba690f
#
_cell.length_a   1.000
_cell.length_b   1.000
_cell.length_c   1.000
_cell.angle_alpha   90.00
_cell.angle_beta   90.00
_cell.angle_gamma   90.00
#
_symmetry.space_group_name_H-M   'P 1'
#
loop_
_entity.id
_entity.type
_entity.pdbx_description
1 polymer ?
#
loop_
_entity_poly.entity_id
_entity_poly.type
_entity_poly.pdbx_seq_one_letter_code
_entity_poly.pdbx_strand_id
1 'polypeptide(L)'
;AALLVLHAPLDQIVGIENASQIFIAAKHPKSFVTLDNADHLITRAADAAYTAEIIAAWASRYVDLTPPASPDLPEGILRVSEADPAGFLQDVHSGANHHVLADEPTKYGGTNKGMTPYGFLSAGLGACTSMTIRMYARRKGWPLTHVSVDVSHDKCHGSDCTSQSGKIDQFSRVIHLTGDLSDEQRIRLLEIADKCPVHKTLEAGAAVKTTLASA
;
A
#
# COMPACT_ATOMS: atom_id res chain seq x y z
N ALA A 1 17.08 -30.79 0.08
CA ALA A 1 15.98 -29.93 -0.35
C ALA A 1 14.72 -30.25 0.47
N ALA A 2 13.94 -29.26 0.83
CA ALA A 2 12.64 -29.42 1.46
C ALA A 2 11.56 -29.60 0.39
N LEU A 3 10.53 -30.40 0.67
CA LEU A 3 9.40 -30.67 -0.24
C LEU A 3 8.10 -30.20 0.36
N LEU A 4 7.33 -29.41 -0.39
CA LEU A 4 5.92 -29.12 -0.13
C LEU A 4 5.08 -29.76 -1.23
N VAL A 5 4.12 -30.57 -0.86
CA VAL A 5 3.08 -31.13 -1.75
C VAL A 5 1.77 -30.45 -1.44
N LEU A 6 1.13 -29.86 -2.45
CA LEU A 6 -0.19 -29.25 -2.40
C LEU A 6 -1.08 -29.99 -3.41
N HIS A 7 -2.24 -30.48 -3.00
CA HIS A 7 -3.12 -31.23 -3.89
C HIS A 7 -4.59 -31.11 -3.50
N ALA A 8 -5.46 -31.00 -4.50
CA ALA A 8 -6.90 -31.03 -4.31
C ALA A 8 -7.40 -32.48 -4.17
N PRO A 9 -8.05 -32.87 -3.05
CA PRO A 9 -8.47 -34.26 -2.84
C PRO A 9 -9.57 -34.73 -3.79
N LEU A 10 -10.32 -33.79 -4.38
CA LEU A 10 -11.39 -34.07 -5.35
C LEU A 10 -10.97 -33.82 -6.81
N ASP A 11 -9.67 -33.73 -7.06
CA ASP A 11 -9.12 -33.54 -8.41
C ASP A 11 -9.52 -34.73 -9.32
N GLN A 12 -10.21 -34.44 -10.42
CA GLN A 12 -10.68 -35.44 -11.39
C GLN A 12 -9.68 -35.74 -12.50
N ILE A 13 -8.58 -34.98 -12.56
CA ILE A 13 -7.53 -35.13 -13.59
C ILE A 13 -6.37 -35.95 -13.05
N VAL A 14 -5.90 -35.61 -11.84
CA VAL A 14 -4.83 -36.34 -11.15
C VAL A 14 -5.31 -36.72 -9.76
N GLY A 15 -5.42 -38.00 -9.49
CA GLY A 15 -5.86 -38.50 -8.17
C GLY A 15 -4.84 -38.18 -7.08
N ILE A 16 -5.35 -37.93 -5.86
CA ILE A 16 -4.55 -37.59 -4.67
C ILE A 16 -3.52 -38.67 -4.32
N GLU A 17 -3.73 -39.90 -4.76
CA GLU A 17 -2.83 -41.03 -4.58
C GLU A 17 -1.43 -40.74 -5.15
N ASN A 18 -1.34 -40.02 -6.28
CA ASN A 18 -0.08 -39.62 -6.87
C ASN A 18 0.70 -38.68 -5.94
N ALA A 19 0.03 -37.67 -5.39
CA ALA A 19 0.61 -36.75 -4.41
C ALA A 19 1.04 -37.47 -3.13
N SER A 20 0.24 -38.44 -2.68
CA SER A 20 0.53 -39.28 -1.51
C SER A 20 1.77 -40.14 -1.73
N GLN A 21 1.94 -40.76 -2.90
CA GLN A 21 3.11 -41.56 -3.24
C GLN A 21 4.39 -40.71 -3.29
N ILE A 22 4.32 -39.52 -3.89
CA ILE A 22 5.44 -38.55 -3.90
C ILE A 22 5.80 -38.19 -2.47
N PHE A 23 4.82 -37.84 -1.64
CA PHE A 23 5.05 -37.46 -0.25
C PHE A 23 5.68 -38.62 0.57
N ILE A 24 5.20 -39.85 0.41
CA ILE A 24 5.71 -41.02 1.14
C ILE A 24 7.19 -41.31 0.70
N ALA A 25 7.47 -41.24 -0.59
CA ALA A 25 8.80 -41.54 -1.12
C ALA A 25 9.85 -40.48 -0.78
N ALA A 26 9.45 -39.26 -0.55
CA ALA A 26 10.35 -38.15 -0.26
C ALA A 26 10.96 -38.26 1.14
N LYS A 27 12.23 -37.76 1.27
CA LYS A 27 12.92 -37.63 2.57
C LYS A 27 12.51 -36.32 3.25
N HIS A 28 12.60 -36.28 4.58
CA HIS A 28 12.40 -35.04 5.35
C HIS A 28 13.48 -33.97 5.06
N PRO A 29 13.17 -32.69 5.19
CA PRO A 29 11.88 -32.14 5.59
C PRO A 29 10.85 -32.18 4.46
N LYS A 30 9.62 -32.55 4.77
CA LYS A 30 8.51 -32.60 3.82
C LYS A 30 7.19 -32.23 4.49
N SER A 31 6.28 -31.64 3.73
CA SER A 31 4.94 -31.26 4.16
C SER A 31 3.91 -31.61 3.09
N PHE A 32 2.68 -31.94 3.50
CA PHE A 32 1.55 -32.19 2.62
C PHE A 32 0.39 -31.33 3.07
N VAL A 33 -0.24 -30.62 2.14
CA VAL A 33 -1.43 -29.83 2.41
C VAL A 33 -2.50 -30.15 1.35
N THR A 34 -3.72 -30.43 1.80
CA THR A 34 -4.87 -30.60 0.92
C THR A 34 -5.53 -29.25 0.63
N LEU A 35 -5.92 -29.06 -0.63
CA LEU A 35 -6.66 -27.91 -1.11
C LEU A 35 -8.12 -28.36 -1.32
N ASP A 36 -8.89 -28.48 -0.24
CA ASP A 36 -10.13 -29.27 -0.15
C ASP A 36 -11.19 -28.91 -1.21
N ASN A 37 -11.26 -27.67 -1.65
CA ASN A 37 -12.26 -27.18 -2.60
C ASN A 37 -11.65 -26.72 -3.94
N ALA A 38 -10.36 -26.90 -4.15
CA ALA A 38 -9.71 -26.47 -5.37
C ALA A 38 -9.95 -27.44 -6.53
N ASP A 39 -9.99 -26.94 -7.75
CA ASP A 39 -9.88 -27.72 -8.95
C ASP A 39 -8.41 -27.97 -9.34
N HIS A 40 -8.20 -28.78 -10.38
CA HIS A 40 -6.86 -29.15 -10.88
C HIS A 40 -5.98 -27.94 -11.21
N LEU A 41 -6.54 -26.84 -11.70
CA LEU A 41 -5.82 -25.64 -12.14
C LEU A 41 -5.83 -24.50 -11.13
N ILE A 42 -6.46 -24.72 -9.98
CA ILE A 42 -6.61 -23.70 -8.91
C ILE A 42 -7.23 -22.41 -9.49
N THR A 43 -8.31 -22.54 -10.27
CA THR A 43 -8.92 -21.44 -11.03
C THR A 43 -9.62 -20.42 -10.17
N ARG A 44 -10.10 -20.79 -8.95
CA ARG A 44 -10.77 -19.86 -8.05
C ARG A 44 -9.75 -18.96 -7.36
N ALA A 45 -9.97 -17.65 -7.39
CA ALA A 45 -9.09 -16.67 -6.77
C ALA A 45 -8.83 -16.93 -5.27
N ALA A 46 -9.85 -17.42 -4.54
CA ALA A 46 -9.72 -17.73 -3.11
C ALA A 46 -8.76 -18.92 -2.87
N ASP A 47 -8.80 -19.95 -3.71
CA ASP A 47 -7.90 -21.11 -3.60
C ASP A 47 -6.46 -20.72 -3.98
N ALA A 48 -6.31 -19.89 -5.02
CA ALA A 48 -5.01 -19.37 -5.42
C ALA A 48 -4.38 -18.49 -4.31
N ALA A 49 -5.14 -17.62 -3.68
CA ALA A 49 -4.69 -16.81 -2.55
C ALA A 49 -4.27 -17.69 -1.38
N TYR A 50 -5.10 -18.64 -0.96
CA TYR A 50 -4.79 -19.59 0.12
C TYR A 50 -3.54 -20.41 -0.18
N THR A 51 -3.39 -20.91 -1.42
CA THR A 51 -2.19 -21.63 -1.86
C THR A 51 -0.94 -20.78 -1.76
N ALA A 52 -1.01 -19.52 -2.19
CA ALA A 52 0.11 -18.58 -2.11
C ALA A 52 0.52 -18.29 -0.65
N GLU A 53 -0.45 -18.12 0.26
CA GLU A 53 -0.19 -17.92 1.69
C GLU A 53 0.50 -19.13 2.32
N ILE A 54 0.06 -20.35 2.00
CA ILE A 54 0.69 -21.59 2.49
C ILE A 54 2.13 -21.69 1.97
N ILE A 55 2.35 -21.44 0.68
CA ILE A 55 3.70 -21.49 0.09
C ILE A 55 4.60 -20.47 0.80
N ALA A 56 4.15 -19.24 0.99
CA ALA A 56 4.91 -18.19 1.67
C ALA A 56 5.25 -18.58 3.12
N ALA A 57 4.25 -19.01 3.89
CA ALA A 57 4.43 -19.43 5.27
C ALA A 57 5.35 -20.65 5.41
N TRP A 58 5.24 -21.61 4.50
CA TRP A 58 6.11 -22.80 4.49
C TRP A 58 7.54 -22.44 4.09
N ALA A 59 7.71 -21.65 3.03
CA ALA A 59 9.02 -21.25 2.51
C ALA A 59 9.82 -20.43 3.53
N SER A 60 9.15 -19.61 4.37
CA SER A 60 9.82 -18.82 5.40
C SER A 60 10.65 -19.62 6.41
N ARG A 61 10.44 -20.93 6.52
CA ARG A 61 11.26 -21.83 7.36
C ARG A 61 12.60 -22.22 6.70
N TYR A 62 12.73 -22.04 5.39
CA TYR A 62 13.84 -22.55 4.59
C TYR A 62 14.56 -21.45 3.80
N VAL A 63 13.93 -20.32 3.65
CA VAL A 63 14.46 -19.13 2.98
C VAL A 63 14.49 -18.02 4.01
N ASP A 64 15.61 -17.36 4.15
CA ASP A 64 15.69 -16.16 4.98
C ASP A 64 14.90 -15.05 4.29
N LEU A 65 13.69 -14.80 4.79
CA LEU A 65 12.81 -13.73 4.36
C LEU A 65 12.91 -12.52 5.30
N THR A 66 13.93 -12.50 6.18
CA THR A 66 14.15 -11.36 7.07
C THR A 66 14.33 -10.13 6.20
N PRO A 67 13.43 -9.13 6.29
CA PRO A 67 13.65 -7.88 5.60
C PRO A 67 15.02 -7.33 6.00
N PRO A 68 15.74 -6.66 5.12
CA PRO A 68 16.96 -5.97 5.51
C PRO A 68 16.66 -5.13 6.75
N ALA A 69 17.55 -5.19 7.75
CA ALA A 69 17.36 -4.47 9.01
C ALA A 69 16.98 -3.01 8.69
N SER A 70 15.85 -2.55 9.25
CA SER A 70 15.45 -1.17 9.09
C SER A 70 16.60 -0.28 9.56
N PRO A 71 17.00 0.72 8.77
CA PRO A 71 18.06 1.61 9.18
C PRO A 71 17.68 2.30 10.50
N ASP A 72 18.63 2.39 11.42
CA ASP A 72 18.45 3.20 12.63
C ASP A 72 18.41 4.68 12.21
N LEU A 73 17.21 5.23 12.19
CA LEU A 73 16.96 6.60 11.75
C LEU A 73 16.53 7.46 12.93
N PRO A 74 17.11 8.67 13.08
CA PRO A 74 16.61 9.65 14.04
C PRO A 74 15.12 9.93 13.85
N GLU A 75 14.42 10.28 14.92
CA GLU A 75 13.02 10.68 14.85
C GLU A 75 12.81 11.83 13.85
N GLY A 76 11.77 11.72 13.02
CA GLY A 76 11.44 12.71 11.98
C GLY A 76 12.25 12.59 10.69
N ILE A 77 13.20 11.65 10.59
CA ILE A 77 13.91 11.35 9.34
C ILE A 77 13.21 10.21 8.62
N LEU A 78 12.94 10.43 7.35
CA LEU A 78 12.50 9.42 6.40
C LEU A 78 13.64 9.16 5.41
N ARG A 79 14.02 7.90 5.20
CA ARG A 79 15.03 7.49 4.23
C ARG A 79 14.38 6.81 3.05
N VAL A 80 14.75 7.27 1.87
CA VAL A 80 14.43 6.59 0.61
C VAL A 80 15.75 6.10 0.02
N SER A 81 15.79 4.84 -0.39
CA SER A 81 16.95 4.21 -1.00
C SER A 81 16.55 3.31 -2.16
N GLU A 82 17.40 3.22 -3.16
CA GLU A 82 17.18 2.29 -4.29
C GLU A 82 17.11 0.85 -3.79
N ALA A 83 16.00 0.16 -4.13
CA ALA A 83 15.84 -1.28 -3.92
C ALA A 83 16.25 -2.07 -5.17
N ASP A 84 16.17 -1.45 -6.35
CA ASP A 84 16.61 -2.02 -7.62
C ASP A 84 17.27 -0.92 -8.47
N PRO A 85 18.62 -0.93 -8.65
CA PRO A 85 19.32 0.08 -9.45
C PRO A 85 19.02 -0.02 -10.95
N ALA A 86 18.40 -1.09 -11.43
CA ALA A 86 17.98 -1.23 -12.82
C ALA A 86 16.57 -0.67 -13.10
N GLY A 87 15.84 -0.26 -12.05
CA GLY A 87 14.46 0.21 -12.15
C GLY A 87 14.18 1.43 -11.28
N PHE A 88 12.91 1.62 -10.92
CA PHE A 88 12.44 2.74 -10.10
C PHE A 88 12.03 2.31 -8.68
N LEU A 89 12.18 1.03 -8.36
CA LEU A 89 11.77 0.51 -7.06
C LEU A 89 12.63 1.11 -5.94
N GLN A 90 11.96 1.66 -4.93
CA GLN A 90 12.59 2.29 -3.77
C GLN A 90 12.07 1.70 -2.48
N ASP A 91 12.96 1.51 -1.51
CA ASP A 91 12.63 1.28 -0.11
C ASP A 91 12.41 2.61 0.61
N VAL A 92 11.30 2.76 1.29
CA VAL A 92 10.96 3.95 2.07
C VAL A 92 10.82 3.55 3.53
N HIS A 93 11.74 4.03 4.38
CA HIS A 93 11.79 3.74 5.81
C HIS A 93 11.51 5.00 6.63
N SER A 94 10.65 4.86 7.66
CA SER A 94 10.43 5.89 8.68
C SER A 94 10.52 5.25 10.06
N GLY A 95 11.58 5.59 10.81
CA GLY A 95 11.90 4.89 12.06
C GLY A 95 12.12 3.39 11.86
N ALA A 96 12.09 2.62 12.95
CA ALA A 96 12.36 1.19 12.93
C ALA A 96 11.19 0.33 12.40
N ASN A 97 9.95 0.85 12.39
CA ASN A 97 8.75 0.03 12.25
C ASN A 97 7.92 0.32 10.99
N HIS A 98 8.26 1.33 10.22
CA HIS A 98 7.48 1.72 9.05
C HIS A 98 8.33 1.54 7.79
N HIS A 99 7.94 0.57 6.98
CA HIS A 99 8.52 0.29 5.67
C HIS A 99 7.43 0.18 4.62
N VAL A 100 7.59 0.90 3.52
CA VAL A 100 6.73 0.82 2.34
C VAL A 100 7.59 0.95 1.09
N LEU A 101 7.04 0.52 -0.06
CA LEU A 101 7.70 0.63 -1.35
C LEU A 101 7.17 1.83 -2.13
N ALA A 102 8.08 2.51 -2.82
CA ALA A 102 7.73 3.45 -3.88
C ALA A 102 8.16 2.88 -5.23
N ASP A 103 7.34 3.07 -6.28
CA ASP A 103 7.64 2.59 -7.62
C ASP A 103 6.81 3.37 -8.66
N GLU A 104 7.13 3.20 -9.92
CA GLU A 104 6.32 3.71 -11.02
C GLU A 104 5.48 2.58 -11.65
N PRO A 105 4.34 2.90 -12.28
CA PRO A 105 3.58 1.96 -13.07
C PRO A 105 4.41 1.37 -14.23
N THR A 106 4.08 0.17 -14.67
CA THR A 106 4.79 -0.52 -15.77
C THR A 106 4.84 0.28 -17.06
N LYS A 107 3.80 1.09 -17.35
CA LYS A 107 3.76 1.99 -18.51
C LYS A 107 4.83 3.10 -18.49
N TYR A 108 5.41 3.38 -17.33
CA TYR A 108 6.50 4.37 -17.14
C TYR A 108 7.85 3.70 -16.83
N GLY A 109 7.95 2.38 -16.97
CA GLY A 109 9.18 1.62 -16.76
C GLY A 109 9.39 1.10 -15.34
N GLY A 110 8.40 1.25 -14.46
CA GLY A 110 8.39 0.65 -13.13
C GLY A 110 7.85 -0.78 -13.11
N THR A 111 7.76 -1.35 -11.93
CA THR A 111 7.22 -2.71 -11.70
C THR A 111 5.86 -2.73 -11.00
N ASN A 112 5.32 -1.54 -10.67
CA ASN A 112 4.03 -1.35 -9.98
C ASN A 112 3.96 -2.08 -8.62
N LYS A 113 5.08 -2.16 -7.89
CA LYS A 113 5.17 -2.78 -6.57
C LYS A 113 4.93 -1.83 -5.40
N GLY A 114 4.90 -0.52 -5.67
CA GLY A 114 4.72 0.52 -4.67
C GLY A 114 3.87 1.68 -5.17
N MET A 115 3.60 2.64 -4.28
CA MET A 115 2.95 3.90 -4.67
C MET A 115 3.92 4.77 -5.46
N THR A 116 3.38 5.54 -6.43
CA THR A 116 4.18 6.56 -7.12
C THR A 116 4.56 7.71 -6.17
N PRO A 117 5.58 8.51 -6.48
CA PRO A 117 5.93 9.71 -5.69
C PRO A 117 4.74 10.65 -5.47
N TYR A 118 3.94 10.91 -6.50
CA TYR A 118 2.70 11.69 -6.36
C TYR A 118 1.60 10.94 -5.59
N GLY A 119 1.62 9.61 -5.62
CA GLY A 119 0.77 8.76 -4.77
C GLY A 119 1.04 9.00 -3.28
N PHE A 120 2.29 9.16 -2.87
CA PHE A 120 2.67 9.53 -1.49
C PHE A 120 2.16 10.91 -1.09
N LEU A 121 2.24 11.91 -1.98
CA LEU A 121 1.69 13.24 -1.72
C LEU A 121 0.16 13.17 -1.56
N SER A 122 -0.52 12.44 -2.43
CA SER A 122 -1.96 12.22 -2.37
C SER A 122 -2.37 11.48 -1.08
N ALA A 123 -1.63 10.43 -0.71
CA ALA A 123 -1.86 9.68 0.52
C ALA A 123 -1.66 10.56 1.77
N GLY A 124 -0.61 11.38 1.80
CA GLY A 124 -0.35 12.35 2.87
C GLY A 124 -1.49 13.37 3.01
N LEU A 125 -1.97 13.92 1.90
CA LEU A 125 -3.09 14.85 1.88
C LEU A 125 -4.39 14.17 2.34
N GLY A 126 -4.71 12.98 1.84
CA GLY A 126 -5.91 12.23 2.21
C GLY A 126 -5.91 11.82 3.68
N ALA A 127 -4.81 11.28 4.18
CA ALA A 127 -4.65 10.88 5.58
C ALA A 127 -4.78 12.08 6.53
N CYS A 128 -4.06 13.17 6.24
CA CYS A 128 -4.13 14.37 7.07
C CYS A 128 -5.54 14.99 7.08
N THR A 129 -6.23 14.99 5.94
CA THR A 129 -7.62 15.46 5.82
C THR A 129 -8.56 14.61 6.69
N SER A 130 -8.50 13.28 6.55
CA SER A 130 -9.33 12.34 7.31
C SER A 130 -9.09 12.47 8.82
N MET A 131 -7.83 12.52 9.25
CA MET A 131 -7.46 12.71 10.67
C MET A 131 -7.97 14.04 11.22
N THR A 132 -7.87 15.14 10.45
CA THR A 132 -8.34 16.47 10.84
C THR A 132 -9.86 16.50 11.03
N ILE A 133 -10.61 15.91 10.11
CA ILE A 133 -12.07 15.75 10.21
C ILE A 133 -12.43 14.91 11.44
N ARG A 134 -11.81 13.76 11.62
CA ARG A 134 -12.05 12.85 12.75
C ARG A 134 -11.78 13.54 14.08
N MET A 135 -10.67 14.24 14.21
CA MET A 135 -10.29 14.97 15.41
C MET A 135 -11.34 16.05 15.76
N TYR A 136 -11.81 16.80 14.78
CA TYR A 136 -12.83 17.83 14.97
C TYR A 136 -14.17 17.23 15.39
N ALA A 137 -14.65 16.19 14.69
CA ALA A 137 -15.91 15.52 15.01
C ALA A 137 -15.89 14.94 16.44
N ARG A 138 -14.78 14.28 16.84
CA ARG A 138 -14.60 13.78 18.22
C ARG A 138 -14.69 14.90 19.25
N ARG A 139 -14.00 16.03 19.03
CA ARG A 139 -14.03 17.17 19.96
C ARG A 139 -15.43 17.78 20.09
N LYS A 140 -16.24 17.68 19.04
CA LYS A 140 -17.62 18.17 19.03
C LYS A 140 -18.65 17.16 19.53
N GLY A 141 -18.25 15.91 19.78
CA GLY A 141 -19.17 14.83 20.12
C GLY A 141 -20.14 14.46 18.98
N TRP A 142 -19.74 14.71 17.71
CA TRP A 142 -20.59 14.42 16.55
C TRP A 142 -20.54 12.94 16.16
N PRO A 143 -21.68 12.35 15.77
CA PRO A 143 -21.80 10.92 15.51
C PRO A 143 -21.24 10.52 14.12
N LEU A 144 -20.01 10.95 13.82
CA LEU A 144 -19.28 10.53 12.63
C LEU A 144 -18.74 9.10 12.83
N THR A 145 -19.33 8.11 12.16
CA THR A 145 -18.92 6.69 12.27
C THR A 145 -17.72 6.38 11.38
N HIS A 146 -17.70 6.88 10.13
CA HIS A 146 -16.59 6.66 9.20
C HIS A 146 -16.30 7.90 8.37
N VAL A 147 -15.03 8.05 7.96
CA VAL A 147 -14.56 9.05 7.00
C VAL A 147 -13.54 8.42 6.06
N SER A 148 -13.74 8.60 4.76
CA SER A 148 -12.74 8.30 3.73
C SER A 148 -12.56 9.49 2.80
N VAL A 149 -11.39 9.56 2.17
CA VAL A 149 -11.00 10.66 1.29
C VAL A 149 -10.35 10.06 0.05
N ASP A 150 -11.01 10.22 -1.10
CA ASP A 150 -10.41 9.90 -2.38
C ASP A 150 -9.63 11.12 -2.86
N VAL A 151 -8.38 10.92 -3.28
CA VAL A 151 -7.51 11.99 -3.76
C VAL A 151 -7.03 11.65 -5.15
N SER A 152 -7.25 12.55 -6.09
CA SER A 152 -6.67 12.50 -7.44
C SER A 152 -5.66 13.61 -7.62
N HIS A 153 -4.66 13.36 -8.49
CA HIS A 153 -3.65 14.32 -8.90
C HIS A 153 -3.64 14.42 -10.43
N ASP A 154 -3.69 15.64 -10.93
CA ASP A 154 -3.62 15.96 -12.35
C ASP A 154 -2.82 17.24 -12.58
N LYS A 155 -2.43 17.47 -13.84
CA LYS A 155 -1.81 18.72 -14.29
C LYS A 155 -2.84 19.56 -15.03
N CYS A 156 -3.22 20.68 -14.41
CA CYS A 156 -4.12 21.67 -14.99
C CYS A 156 -3.37 22.58 -15.98
N HIS A 157 -3.99 22.92 -17.10
CA HIS A 157 -3.48 23.93 -18.03
C HIS A 157 -3.85 25.34 -17.56
N GLY A 158 -2.92 26.29 -17.70
CA GLY A 158 -3.02 27.65 -17.14
C GLY A 158 -4.25 28.49 -17.54
N SER A 159 -5.05 28.10 -18.56
CA SER A 159 -6.30 28.76 -18.91
C SER A 159 -7.44 28.45 -17.92
N ASP A 160 -7.37 27.29 -17.24
CA ASP A 160 -8.41 26.80 -16.32
C ASP A 160 -8.00 26.95 -14.84
N CYS A 161 -6.78 27.39 -14.60
CA CYS A 161 -6.20 27.62 -13.28
C CYS A 161 -5.82 29.11 -13.12
N THR A 162 -5.96 29.62 -11.92
CA THR A 162 -5.78 31.05 -11.58
C THR A 162 -4.36 31.61 -11.72
N SER A 163 -3.42 30.88 -12.31
CA SER A 163 -2.02 31.35 -12.48
C SER A 163 -1.61 31.50 -13.94
N GLN A 164 -0.83 32.55 -14.19
CA GLN A 164 -0.49 33.06 -15.51
C GLN A 164 0.64 32.35 -16.27
N SER A 165 1.20 31.24 -15.76
CA SER A 165 2.33 30.57 -16.45
C SER A 165 2.41 29.07 -16.14
N GLY A 166 2.18 28.24 -17.14
CA GLY A 166 2.54 26.83 -17.14
C GLY A 166 1.48 25.86 -16.62
N LYS A 167 1.84 24.58 -16.60
CA LYS A 167 1.02 23.51 -16.00
C LYS A 167 1.20 23.53 -14.49
N ILE A 168 0.08 23.54 -13.75
CA ILE A 168 0.07 23.47 -12.28
C ILE A 168 -0.39 22.09 -11.85
N ASP A 169 0.27 21.54 -10.83
CA ASP A 169 -0.18 20.32 -10.19
C ASP A 169 -1.44 20.60 -9.37
N GLN A 170 -2.51 19.86 -9.65
CA GLN A 170 -3.81 19.99 -8.99
C GLN A 170 -4.14 18.70 -8.25
N PHE A 171 -4.41 18.81 -6.95
CA PHE A 171 -4.93 17.74 -6.12
C PHE A 171 -6.41 17.97 -5.86
N SER A 172 -7.27 17.00 -6.24
CA SER A 172 -8.70 17.04 -5.98
C SER A 172 -9.07 16.02 -4.91
N ARG A 173 -10.00 16.38 -4.01
CA ARG A 173 -10.45 15.48 -2.93
C ARG A 173 -11.95 15.29 -2.98
N VAL A 174 -12.40 14.04 -2.86
CA VAL A 174 -13.79 13.67 -2.59
C VAL A 174 -13.86 13.09 -1.19
N ILE A 175 -14.67 13.68 -0.31
CA ILE A 175 -14.76 13.32 1.10
C ILE A 175 -16.07 12.59 1.33
N HIS A 176 -16.01 11.38 1.86
CA HIS A 176 -17.15 10.54 2.21
C HIS A 176 -17.30 10.50 3.73
N LEU A 177 -18.47 10.91 4.22
CA LEU A 177 -18.81 10.94 5.65
C LEU A 177 -19.99 10.01 5.93
N THR A 178 -19.80 9.07 6.84
CA THR A 178 -20.84 8.15 7.32
C THR A 178 -21.14 8.45 8.80
N GLY A 179 -22.41 8.45 9.16
CA GLY A 179 -22.91 8.73 10.50
C GLY A 179 -24.19 9.54 10.46
N ASP A 180 -24.87 9.65 11.58
CA ASP A 180 -26.10 10.45 11.75
C ASP A 180 -25.74 11.94 11.92
N LEU A 181 -25.30 12.54 10.82
CA LEU A 181 -24.82 13.92 10.76
C LEU A 181 -25.86 14.80 10.06
N SER A 182 -26.15 15.98 10.63
CA SER A 182 -26.93 17.00 9.95
C SER A 182 -26.18 17.59 8.74
N ASP A 183 -26.91 18.26 7.85
CA ASP A 183 -26.31 18.91 6.68
C ASP A 183 -25.33 20.02 7.10
N GLU A 184 -25.64 20.77 8.16
CA GLU A 184 -24.74 21.80 8.71
C GLU A 184 -23.44 21.17 9.27
N GLN A 185 -23.56 20.00 9.90
CA GLN A 185 -22.38 19.27 10.39
C GLN A 185 -21.52 18.79 9.22
N ARG A 186 -22.12 18.27 8.14
CA ARG A 186 -21.40 17.84 6.92
C ARG A 186 -20.68 19.01 6.25
N ILE A 187 -21.38 20.14 6.05
CA ILE A 187 -20.79 21.37 5.50
C ILE A 187 -19.61 21.83 6.38
N ARG A 188 -19.79 21.82 7.70
CA ARG A 188 -18.72 22.22 8.62
C ARG A 188 -17.53 21.30 8.56
N LEU A 189 -17.71 19.98 8.43
CA LEU A 189 -16.61 19.03 8.29
C LEU A 189 -15.86 19.22 6.96
N LEU A 190 -16.56 19.62 5.90
CA LEU A 190 -15.92 19.99 4.64
C LEU A 190 -15.02 21.24 4.80
N GLU A 191 -15.50 22.29 5.48
CA GLU A 191 -14.67 23.47 5.80
C GLU A 191 -13.45 23.14 6.67
N ILE A 192 -13.60 22.14 7.55
CA ILE A 192 -12.51 21.66 8.42
C ILE A 192 -11.46 20.90 7.60
N ALA A 193 -11.85 20.21 6.53
CA ALA A 193 -10.92 19.55 5.63
C ALA A 193 -9.86 20.51 5.05
N ASP A 194 -10.24 21.75 4.74
CA ASP A 194 -9.32 22.77 4.23
C ASP A 194 -8.35 23.32 5.29
N LYS A 195 -8.58 23.00 6.56
CA LYS A 195 -7.68 23.36 7.66
C LYS A 195 -6.60 22.31 7.94
N CYS A 196 -6.56 21.24 7.16
CA CYS A 196 -5.54 20.21 7.23
C CYS A 196 -4.13 20.83 6.98
N PRO A 197 -3.14 20.57 7.84
CA PRO A 197 -1.80 21.12 7.68
C PRO A 197 -1.14 20.79 6.33
N VAL A 198 -1.29 19.55 5.83
CA VAL A 198 -0.74 19.15 4.52
C VAL A 198 -1.40 19.93 3.39
N HIS A 199 -2.73 20.14 3.43
CA HIS A 199 -3.42 21.00 2.46
C HIS A 199 -2.79 22.40 2.43
N LYS A 200 -2.62 23.04 3.59
CA LYS A 200 -2.02 24.38 3.67
C LYS A 200 -0.58 24.42 3.14
N THR A 201 0.19 23.36 3.38
CA THR A 201 1.56 23.26 2.85
C THR A 201 1.57 23.15 1.32
N LEU A 202 0.70 22.33 0.74
CA LEU A 202 0.59 22.19 -0.71
C LEU A 202 0.11 23.51 -1.38
N GLU A 203 -0.85 24.19 -0.76
CA GLU A 203 -1.40 25.44 -1.28
C GLU A 203 -0.40 26.61 -1.19
N ALA A 204 0.33 26.71 -0.09
CA ALA A 204 1.32 27.76 0.13
C ALA A 204 2.68 27.49 -0.57
N GLY A 205 2.93 26.26 -0.99
CA GLY A 205 4.24 25.78 -1.41
C GLY A 205 5.21 25.56 -0.24
N ALA A 206 6.31 24.88 -0.50
CA ALA A 206 7.33 24.57 0.49
C ALA A 206 8.73 24.84 -0.06
N ALA A 207 9.63 25.35 0.79
CA ALA A 207 11.05 25.51 0.44
C ALA A 207 11.75 24.14 0.57
N VAL A 208 12.51 23.77 -0.45
CA VAL A 208 13.32 22.55 -0.47
C VAL A 208 14.79 22.94 -0.36
N LYS A 209 15.50 22.39 0.63
CA LYS A 209 16.95 22.52 0.77
C LYS A 209 17.62 21.19 0.41
N THR A 210 18.64 21.22 -0.43
CA THR A 210 19.39 20.04 -0.85
C THR A 210 20.85 20.19 -0.46
N THR A 211 21.40 19.15 0.18
CA THR A 211 22.82 19.07 0.55
C THR A 211 23.36 17.70 0.17
N LEU A 212 24.63 17.63 -0.22
CA LEU A 212 25.36 16.37 -0.38
C LEU A 212 25.94 15.97 0.98
N ALA A 213 25.75 14.71 1.39
CA ALA A 213 26.46 14.18 2.56
C ALA A 213 27.96 14.13 2.28
N SER A 214 28.77 14.47 3.28
CA SER A 214 30.22 14.23 3.20
C SER A 214 30.49 12.72 3.18
N ALA A 215 31.36 12.30 2.28
CA ALA A 215 31.80 10.91 2.15
C ALA A 215 32.55 10.44 3.40
#